data_63af453e680a2bd97fffbf896429bb06
#
_entry.id   63af453e680a2bd97fffbf896429bb06
#
_cell.length_a   1.000
_cell.length_b   1.000
_cell.length_c   1.000
_cell.angle_alpha   90.00
_cell.angle_beta   90.00
_cell.angle_gamma   90.00
#
_symmetry.space_group_name_H-M   'P 1'
#
loop_
_entity.id
_entity.type
_entity.pdbx_description
1 polymer ?
#
loop_
_entity_poly.entity_id
_entity_poly.type
_entity_poly.pdbx_seq_one_letter_code
_entity_poly.pdbx_strand_id
1 'polypeptide(L)'
;MLIQLTINHFAIVRHLNIEFTQGMSVITGETGAGKSIALDALGVCLGQRTDISMLREGQERADISATFALEKNAPARQWLIQQELHDTENPEECILRRLINHDGRSKAFINGIPVSVAQLKEFGQYLVHINGQHASQLLLKPEYQLQLLDRFCGHTALLNQMQTDYQAWKALQYQ
;
A
#
# COMPACT_ATOMS: atom_id res chain seq x y z
N MET A 1 9.51 -3.88 4.90
CA MET A 1 8.79 -4.99 5.57
C MET A 1 7.71 -4.38 6.46
N LEU A 2 6.50 -4.94 6.54
CA LEU A 2 5.51 -4.51 7.54
C LEU A 2 6.01 -4.87 8.95
N ILE A 3 6.03 -3.88 9.86
CA ILE A 3 6.45 -4.04 11.26
C ILE A 3 5.24 -4.09 12.18
N GLN A 4 4.28 -3.21 11.96
CA GLN A 4 3.13 -3.05 12.85
C GLN A 4 1.88 -2.68 12.05
N LEU A 5 0.74 -3.21 12.48
CA LEU A 5 -0.59 -2.82 12.00
C LEU A 5 -1.47 -2.54 13.21
N THR A 6 -1.94 -1.30 13.32
CA THR A 6 -2.86 -0.87 14.37
C THR A 6 -4.21 -0.52 13.75
N ILE A 7 -5.27 -1.06 14.30
CA ILE A 7 -6.64 -0.92 13.80
C ILE A 7 -7.52 -0.45 14.97
N ASN A 8 -8.23 0.67 14.77
CA ASN A 8 -9.19 1.18 15.74
C ASN A 8 -10.54 1.40 15.08
N HIS A 9 -11.60 0.86 15.68
CA HIS A 9 -12.99 1.05 15.31
C HIS A 9 -13.32 0.70 13.85
N PHE A 10 -12.71 -0.38 13.34
CA PHE A 10 -12.88 -0.85 11.97
C PHE A 10 -13.68 -2.15 11.94
N ALA A 11 -14.78 -2.20 11.22
CA ALA A 11 -15.72 -3.30 11.16
C ALA A 11 -16.12 -3.79 12.57
N ILE A 12 -15.89 -5.04 12.90
CA ILE A 12 -16.16 -5.59 14.24
C ILE A 12 -15.05 -5.30 15.26
N VAL A 13 -13.89 -4.81 14.81
CA VAL A 13 -12.73 -4.60 15.66
C VAL A 13 -12.84 -3.26 16.40
N ARG A 14 -12.76 -3.30 17.73
CA ARG A 14 -12.67 -2.10 18.56
C ARG A 14 -11.23 -1.55 18.57
N HIS A 15 -10.28 -2.44 18.88
CA HIS A 15 -8.86 -2.15 18.90
C HIS A 15 -8.09 -3.43 18.64
N LEU A 16 -7.10 -3.36 17.74
CA LEU A 16 -6.18 -4.46 17.44
C LEU A 16 -4.81 -3.87 17.13
N ASN A 17 -3.78 -4.41 17.75
CA ASN A 17 -2.39 -4.11 17.42
C ASN A 17 -1.69 -5.43 17.09
N ILE A 18 -1.10 -5.51 15.91
CA ILE A 18 -0.34 -6.68 15.44
C ILE A 18 1.08 -6.24 15.16
N GLU A 19 2.03 -6.88 15.79
CA GLU A 19 3.45 -6.71 15.53
C GLU A 19 3.96 -7.88 14.67
N PHE A 20 4.76 -7.56 13.67
CA PHE A 20 5.34 -8.53 12.75
C PHE A 20 6.86 -8.58 12.93
N THR A 21 7.39 -9.77 13.05
CA THR A 21 8.83 -10.04 13.07
C THR A 21 9.32 -10.46 11.69
N GLN A 22 10.63 -10.57 11.51
CA GLN A 22 11.22 -11.10 10.28
C GLN A 22 10.79 -12.55 10.05
N GLY A 23 10.49 -12.89 8.79
CA GLY A 23 10.10 -14.23 8.39
C GLY A 23 8.63 -14.33 7.99
N MET A 24 8.08 -15.52 8.08
CA MET A 24 6.68 -15.81 7.79
C MET A 24 5.84 -15.70 9.06
N SER A 25 4.74 -14.97 8.97
CA SER A 25 3.74 -14.88 10.04
C SER A 25 2.45 -15.58 9.59
N VAL A 26 1.83 -16.34 10.48
CA VAL A 26 0.56 -17.03 10.21
C VAL A 26 -0.51 -16.48 11.14
N ILE A 27 -1.61 -16.01 10.57
CA ILE A 27 -2.79 -15.58 11.31
C ILE A 27 -3.80 -16.73 11.26
N THR A 28 -4.02 -17.38 12.39
CA THR A 28 -5.00 -18.48 12.54
C THR A 28 -6.22 -18.00 13.33
N GLY A 29 -7.32 -18.70 13.19
CA GLY A 29 -8.57 -18.43 13.91
C GLY A 29 -9.77 -18.99 13.16
N GLU A 30 -10.95 -19.02 13.79
CA GLU A 30 -12.20 -19.46 13.18
C GLU A 30 -12.63 -18.53 12.03
N THR A 31 -13.46 -19.04 11.13
CA THR A 31 -14.10 -18.24 10.06
C THR A 31 -14.98 -17.16 10.72
N GLY A 32 -14.77 -15.90 10.31
CA GLY A 32 -15.44 -14.75 10.94
C GLY A 32 -14.66 -14.07 12.07
N ALA A 33 -13.59 -14.68 12.61
CA ALA A 33 -12.81 -14.14 13.71
C ALA A 33 -11.87 -12.96 13.36
N GLY A 34 -12.12 -12.24 12.27
CA GLY A 34 -11.38 -11.02 11.94
C GLY A 34 -10.09 -11.19 11.13
N LYS A 35 -9.74 -12.43 10.68
CA LYS A 35 -8.54 -12.64 9.83
C LYS A 35 -8.56 -11.79 8.57
N SER A 36 -9.70 -11.78 7.85
CA SER A 36 -9.88 -10.97 6.64
C SER A 36 -9.85 -9.47 6.96
N ILE A 37 -10.34 -9.07 8.14
CA ILE A 37 -10.40 -7.66 8.55
C ILE A 37 -9.01 -7.05 8.66
N ALA A 38 -8.01 -7.81 9.11
CA ALA A 38 -6.61 -7.33 9.15
C ALA A 38 -6.07 -7.07 7.75
N LEU A 39 -6.39 -7.95 6.77
CA LEU A 39 -6.02 -7.77 5.36
C LEU A 39 -6.77 -6.59 4.73
N ASP A 40 -8.07 -6.46 5.01
CA ASP A 40 -8.89 -5.35 4.52
C ASP A 40 -8.38 -4.01 5.07
N ALA A 41 -8.07 -3.96 6.37
CA ALA A 41 -7.48 -2.78 7.01
C ALA A 41 -6.13 -2.41 6.41
N LEU A 42 -5.25 -3.40 6.18
CA LEU A 42 -3.98 -3.17 5.48
C LEU A 42 -4.20 -2.67 4.06
N GLY A 43 -5.15 -3.25 3.32
CA GLY A 43 -5.53 -2.80 1.98
C GLY A 43 -5.99 -1.34 1.98
N VAL A 44 -6.78 -0.93 2.97
CA VAL A 44 -7.21 0.47 3.16
C VAL A 44 -6.00 1.38 3.40
N CYS A 45 -5.03 0.98 4.22
CA CYS A 45 -3.77 1.71 4.41
C CYS A 45 -2.95 1.83 3.12
N LEU A 46 -3.06 0.85 2.23
CA LEU A 46 -2.38 0.85 0.91
C LEU A 46 -3.19 1.54 -0.20
N GLY A 47 -4.23 2.30 0.15
CA GLY A 47 -4.99 3.13 -0.79
C GLY A 47 -6.18 2.44 -1.46
N GLN A 48 -6.67 1.32 -0.94
CA GLN A 48 -7.95 0.76 -1.39
C GLN A 48 -9.12 1.69 -1.05
N ARG A 49 -10.22 1.52 -1.78
CA ARG A 49 -11.45 2.27 -1.53
C ARG A 49 -11.99 1.95 -0.14
N THR A 50 -12.53 2.97 0.50
CA THR A 50 -13.19 2.85 1.78
C THR A 50 -14.70 2.98 1.61
N ASP A 51 -15.45 2.25 2.41
CA ASP A 51 -16.90 2.35 2.53
C ASP A 51 -17.26 2.66 3.99
N ILE A 52 -18.39 3.35 4.20
CA ILE A 52 -18.87 3.68 5.55
C ILE A 52 -19.20 2.42 6.37
N SER A 53 -19.57 1.32 5.70
CA SER A 53 -19.81 0.02 6.34
C SER A 53 -18.55 -0.57 6.99
N MET A 54 -17.37 -0.07 6.65
CA MET A 54 -16.11 -0.44 7.30
C MET A 54 -15.93 0.23 8.66
N LEU A 55 -16.72 1.27 8.98
CA LEU A 55 -16.72 1.90 10.28
C LEU A 55 -17.49 1.02 11.27
N ARG A 56 -16.93 0.84 12.46
CA ARG A 56 -17.61 0.13 13.55
C ARG A 56 -18.88 0.88 13.96
N GLU A 57 -19.96 0.16 14.13
CA GLU A 57 -21.26 0.72 14.54
C GLU A 57 -21.14 1.56 15.84
N GLY A 58 -21.79 2.72 15.85
CA GLY A 58 -21.77 3.64 16.99
C GLY A 58 -20.47 4.43 17.15
N GLN A 59 -19.53 4.37 16.20
CA GLN A 59 -18.30 5.13 16.24
C GLN A 59 -18.30 6.25 15.20
N GLU A 60 -17.66 7.37 15.52
CA GLU A 60 -17.56 8.50 14.60
C GLU A 60 -16.44 8.34 13.59
N ARG A 61 -15.40 7.56 13.92
CA ARG A 61 -14.18 7.44 13.13
C ARG A 61 -13.51 6.10 13.32
N ALA A 62 -13.06 5.50 12.20
CA ALA A 62 -12.07 4.44 12.20
C ALA A 62 -10.68 5.02 11.93
N ASP A 63 -9.66 4.46 12.56
CA ASP A 63 -8.26 4.88 12.45
C ASP A 63 -7.38 3.65 12.26
N ILE A 64 -6.70 3.58 11.13
CA ILE A 64 -5.87 2.44 10.76
C ILE A 64 -4.49 2.98 10.43
N SER A 65 -3.46 2.39 11.03
CA SER A 65 -2.07 2.72 10.73
C SER A 65 -1.24 1.47 10.49
N ALA A 66 -0.32 1.55 9.55
CA ALA A 66 0.63 0.50 9.21
C ALA A 66 2.04 1.09 9.16
N THR A 67 2.97 0.49 9.91
CA THR A 67 4.38 0.89 9.97
C THR A 67 5.22 -0.09 9.17
N PHE A 68 6.09 0.43 8.32
CA PHE A 68 6.95 -0.33 7.43
C PHE A 68 8.43 -0.01 7.66
N ALA A 69 9.28 -1.04 7.77
CA ALA A 69 10.74 -0.88 7.66
C ALA A 69 11.14 -0.78 6.18
N LEU A 70 11.96 0.22 5.88
CA LEU A 70 12.43 0.55 4.53
C LEU A 70 13.92 0.26 4.32
N GLU A 71 14.65 -0.28 5.31
CA GLU A 71 16.09 -0.55 5.25
C GLU A 71 16.53 -1.23 3.94
N LYS A 72 15.77 -2.24 3.50
CA LYS A 72 16.03 -3.01 2.29
C LYS A 72 15.17 -2.61 1.09
N ASN A 73 14.47 -1.47 1.16
CA ASN A 73 13.56 -1.00 0.13
C ASN A 73 13.99 0.37 -0.42
N ALA A 74 15.09 0.39 -1.13
CA ALA A 74 15.63 1.61 -1.73
C ALA A 74 14.64 2.34 -2.67
N PRO A 75 13.85 1.65 -3.52
CA PRO A 75 12.85 2.32 -4.37
C PRO A 75 11.79 3.08 -3.56
N ALA A 76 11.29 2.50 -2.46
CA ALA A 76 10.31 3.18 -1.60
C ALA A 76 10.91 4.42 -0.92
N ARG A 77 12.14 4.33 -0.40
CA ARG A 77 12.84 5.47 0.20
C ARG A 77 13.05 6.59 -0.82
N GLN A 78 13.49 6.25 -2.02
CA GLN A 78 13.73 7.21 -3.08
C GLN A 78 12.43 7.93 -3.50
N TRP A 79 11.33 7.21 -3.60
CA TRP A 79 10.01 7.81 -3.86
C TRP A 79 9.60 8.80 -2.76
N LEU A 80 9.76 8.44 -1.48
CA LEU A 80 9.46 9.34 -0.35
C LEU A 80 10.30 10.62 -0.38
N ILE A 81 11.58 10.52 -0.72
CA ILE A 81 12.48 11.69 -0.85
C ILE A 81 12.00 12.59 -2.00
N GLN A 82 11.69 12.03 -3.16
CA GLN A 82 11.23 12.77 -4.34
C GLN A 82 9.89 13.50 -4.10
N GLN A 83 9.02 12.92 -3.25
CA GLN A 83 7.73 13.52 -2.89
C GLN A 83 7.80 14.41 -1.64
N GLU A 84 8.98 14.59 -1.04
CA GLU A 84 9.18 15.36 0.22
C GLU A 84 8.36 14.79 1.39
N LEU A 85 8.12 13.47 1.40
CA LEU A 85 7.31 12.76 2.41
C LEU A 85 8.15 11.89 3.35
N HIS A 86 9.49 11.93 3.23
CA HIS A 86 10.38 11.16 4.10
C HIS A 86 10.42 11.74 5.52
N ASP A 87 10.57 10.86 6.49
CA ASP A 87 10.84 11.25 7.87
C ASP A 87 12.35 11.48 8.03
N THR A 88 12.76 12.66 8.47
CA THR A 88 14.17 13.02 8.67
C THR A 88 14.75 12.43 9.96
N GLU A 89 13.91 12.15 10.97
CA GLU A 89 14.33 11.55 12.23
C GLU A 89 14.43 10.03 12.11
N ASN A 90 13.52 9.41 11.34
CA ASN A 90 13.46 7.95 11.14
C ASN A 90 13.40 7.59 9.64
N PRO A 91 14.49 7.81 8.88
CA PRO A 91 14.49 7.63 7.42
C PRO A 91 14.32 6.18 6.95
N GLU A 92 14.46 5.23 7.87
CA GLU A 92 14.33 3.79 7.61
C GLU A 92 12.94 3.24 7.94
N GLU A 93 12.02 4.10 8.39
CA GLU A 93 10.64 3.73 8.67
C GLU A 93 9.67 4.60 7.87
N CYS A 94 8.48 4.06 7.66
CA CYS A 94 7.37 4.82 7.07
C CYS A 94 6.06 4.38 7.70
N ILE A 95 5.25 5.37 8.08
CA ILE A 95 3.92 5.16 8.66
C ILE A 95 2.87 5.60 7.65
N LEU A 96 2.03 4.65 7.23
CA LEU A 96 0.81 4.93 6.49
C LEU A 96 -0.36 4.99 7.45
N ARG A 97 -1.25 5.96 7.30
CA ARG A 97 -2.44 6.08 8.14
C ARG A 97 -3.66 6.46 7.32
N ARG A 98 -4.79 5.82 7.64
CA ARG A 98 -6.10 6.11 7.07
C ARG A 98 -7.10 6.42 8.16
N LEU A 99 -7.84 7.50 7.98
CA LEU A 99 -8.99 7.85 8.80
C LEU A 99 -10.25 7.72 7.94
N ILE A 100 -11.27 7.05 8.46
CA ILE A 100 -12.59 6.94 7.84
C ILE A 100 -13.59 7.56 8.79
N ASN A 101 -14.28 8.61 8.38
CA ASN A 101 -15.27 9.28 9.19
C ASN A 101 -16.69 8.77 8.89
N HIS A 102 -17.61 8.98 9.79
CA HIS A 102 -19.02 8.59 9.65
C HIS A 102 -19.76 9.29 8.48
N ASP A 103 -19.22 10.40 7.98
CA ASP A 103 -19.73 11.10 6.81
C ASP A 103 -19.28 10.47 5.48
N GLY A 104 -18.59 9.32 5.53
CA GLY A 104 -18.04 8.62 4.38
C GLY A 104 -16.75 9.22 3.83
N ARG A 105 -16.30 10.36 4.36
CA ARG A 105 -15.01 10.95 3.95
C ARG A 105 -13.85 10.21 4.57
N SER A 106 -12.78 10.05 3.80
CA SER A 106 -11.55 9.46 4.32
C SER A 106 -10.35 10.38 4.09
N LYS A 107 -9.41 10.35 5.05
CA LYS A 107 -8.13 11.06 4.96
C LYS A 107 -7.00 10.06 4.93
N ALA A 108 -5.97 10.36 4.16
CA ALA A 108 -4.76 9.55 4.00
C ALA A 108 -3.55 10.35 4.45
N PHE A 109 -2.58 9.66 5.08
CA PHE A 109 -1.36 10.27 5.56
C PHE A 109 -0.18 9.34 5.29
N ILE A 110 0.97 9.92 4.96
CA ILE A 110 2.28 9.28 4.93
C ILE A 110 3.19 10.08 5.88
N ASN A 111 3.76 9.43 6.88
CA ASN A 111 4.59 10.06 7.91
C ASN A 111 3.95 11.31 8.55
N GLY A 112 2.63 11.24 8.81
CA GLY A 112 1.86 12.34 9.37
C GLY A 112 1.47 13.45 8.38
N ILE A 113 2.02 13.46 7.17
CA ILE A 113 1.71 14.44 6.13
C ILE A 113 0.47 14.01 5.35
N PRO A 114 -0.56 14.87 5.19
CA PRO A 114 -1.75 14.55 4.42
C PRO A 114 -1.41 14.33 2.94
N VAL A 115 -1.93 13.24 2.36
CA VAL A 115 -1.73 12.91 0.95
C VAL A 115 -3.04 12.54 0.28
N SER A 116 -3.07 12.54 -1.06
CA SER A 116 -4.19 11.99 -1.81
C SER A 116 -4.21 10.46 -1.74
N VAL A 117 -5.40 9.86 -1.89
CA VAL A 117 -5.53 8.38 -1.95
C VAL A 117 -4.78 7.81 -3.14
N ALA A 118 -4.66 8.57 -4.24
CA ALA A 118 -3.90 8.17 -5.42
C ALA A 118 -2.40 8.04 -5.12
N GLN A 119 -1.81 9.03 -4.43
CA GLN A 119 -0.41 8.98 -3.98
C GLN A 119 -0.18 7.83 -2.99
N LEU A 120 -1.11 7.64 -2.03
CA LEU A 120 -1.02 6.52 -1.10
C LEU A 120 -1.05 5.17 -1.81
N LYS A 121 -1.91 5.02 -2.83
CA LYS A 121 -2.02 3.80 -3.64
C LYS A 121 -0.77 3.56 -4.49
N GLU A 122 -0.21 4.60 -5.07
CA GLU A 122 1.04 4.54 -5.83
C GLU A 122 2.19 4.09 -4.92
N PHE A 123 2.35 4.73 -3.79
CA PHE A 123 3.39 4.37 -2.82
C PHE A 123 3.21 2.96 -2.26
N GLY A 124 1.97 2.55 -1.99
CA GLY A 124 1.64 1.20 -1.50
C GLY A 124 2.18 0.08 -2.38
N GLN A 125 2.32 0.30 -3.70
CA GLN A 125 2.87 -0.68 -4.65
C GLN A 125 4.36 -0.99 -4.40
N TYR A 126 5.10 -0.08 -3.78
CA TYR A 126 6.49 -0.30 -3.39
C TYR A 126 6.63 -1.10 -2.08
N LEU A 127 5.56 -1.19 -1.27
CA LEU A 127 5.63 -1.75 0.08
C LEU A 127 5.19 -3.20 0.16
N VAL A 128 3.98 -3.51 -0.30
CA VAL A 128 3.35 -4.84 -0.15
C VAL A 128 2.44 -5.15 -1.32
N HIS A 129 2.46 -6.41 -1.74
CA HIS A 129 1.45 -6.99 -2.61
C HIS A 129 0.50 -7.88 -1.80
N ILE A 130 -0.78 -7.52 -1.77
CA ILE A 130 -1.82 -8.33 -1.15
C ILE A 130 -2.37 -9.29 -2.23
N ASN A 131 -2.05 -10.57 -2.09
CA ASN A 131 -2.58 -11.63 -2.93
C ASN A 131 -3.87 -12.17 -2.30
N GLY A 132 -5.01 -11.52 -2.59
CA GLY A 132 -6.34 -12.00 -2.19
C GLY A 132 -6.89 -13.08 -3.15
N GLN A 133 -8.11 -13.54 -2.90
CA GLN A 133 -8.79 -14.56 -3.72
C GLN A 133 -8.91 -14.19 -5.21
N HIS A 134 -8.81 -12.90 -5.56
CA HIS A 134 -8.88 -12.40 -6.94
C HIS A 134 -7.51 -12.09 -7.57
N ALA A 135 -6.40 -12.28 -6.85
CA ALA A 135 -5.05 -12.02 -7.38
C ALA A 135 -4.70 -12.91 -8.57
N SER A 136 -5.27 -14.13 -8.60
CA SER A 136 -5.14 -15.03 -9.75
C SER A 136 -5.68 -14.44 -11.06
N GLN A 137 -6.67 -13.55 -11.01
CA GLN A 137 -7.22 -12.89 -12.21
C GLN A 137 -6.23 -11.89 -12.84
N LEU A 138 -5.35 -11.28 -12.04
CA LEU A 138 -4.29 -10.41 -12.56
C LEU A 138 -3.23 -11.22 -13.33
N LEU A 139 -2.94 -12.43 -12.88
CA LEU A 139 -2.01 -13.35 -13.56
C LEU A 139 -2.53 -13.82 -14.92
N LEU A 140 -3.82 -13.71 -15.20
CA LEU A 140 -4.39 -14.03 -16.51
C LEU A 140 -4.19 -12.88 -17.53
N LYS A 141 -3.74 -11.71 -17.11
CA LYS A 141 -3.47 -10.57 -17.98
C LYS A 141 -2.05 -10.64 -18.52
N PRO A 142 -1.86 -10.73 -19.87
CA PRO A 142 -0.52 -10.81 -20.47
C PRO A 142 0.40 -9.65 -20.08
N GLU A 143 -0.17 -8.43 -19.97
CA GLU A 143 0.56 -7.22 -19.56
C GLU A 143 1.13 -7.36 -18.15
N TYR A 144 0.38 -7.96 -17.23
CA TYR A 144 0.84 -8.18 -15.87
C TYR A 144 1.91 -9.27 -15.79
N GLN A 145 1.77 -10.32 -16.59
CA GLN A 145 2.79 -11.38 -16.71
C GLN A 145 4.12 -10.80 -17.19
N LEU A 146 4.08 -9.96 -18.23
CA LEU A 146 5.26 -9.28 -18.76
C LEU A 146 5.93 -8.40 -17.70
N GLN A 147 5.14 -7.58 -16.96
CA GLN A 147 5.68 -6.75 -15.89
C GLN A 147 6.36 -7.57 -14.78
N LEU A 148 5.78 -8.74 -14.41
CA LEU A 148 6.38 -9.63 -13.43
C LEU A 148 7.72 -10.19 -13.93
N LEU A 149 7.77 -10.60 -15.19
CA LEU A 149 8.99 -11.12 -15.82
C LEU A 149 10.08 -10.05 -15.86
N ASP A 150 9.76 -8.85 -16.31
CA ASP A 150 10.69 -7.73 -16.38
C ASP A 150 11.25 -7.34 -15.00
N ARG A 151 10.40 -7.35 -13.97
CA ARG A 151 10.83 -7.13 -12.57
C ARG A 151 11.76 -8.23 -12.08
N PHE A 152 11.42 -9.50 -12.37
CA PHE A 152 12.24 -10.64 -11.98
C PHE A 152 13.62 -10.62 -12.64
N CYS A 153 13.67 -10.26 -13.92
CA CYS A 153 14.91 -10.13 -14.68
C CYS A 153 15.71 -8.85 -14.38
N GLY A 154 15.15 -7.92 -13.61
CA GLY A 154 15.84 -6.66 -13.29
C GLY A 154 15.97 -5.70 -14.47
N HIS A 155 15.09 -5.77 -15.47
CA HIS A 155 15.16 -5.00 -16.72
C HIS A 155 14.82 -3.51 -16.59
N THR A 156 14.77 -2.94 -15.38
CA THR A 156 14.34 -1.56 -15.13
C THR A 156 15.11 -0.53 -15.96
N ALA A 157 16.43 -0.69 -16.12
CA ALA A 157 17.25 0.24 -16.90
C ALA A 157 16.90 0.17 -18.40
N LEU A 158 16.71 -1.04 -18.93
CA LEU A 158 16.34 -1.27 -20.34
C LEU A 158 14.94 -0.73 -20.64
N LEU A 159 13.97 -0.91 -19.73
CA LEU A 159 12.61 -0.38 -19.87
C LEU A 159 12.61 1.14 -19.90
N ASN A 160 13.37 1.79 -19.02
CA ASN A 160 13.50 3.25 -19.01
C ASN A 160 14.14 3.78 -20.31
N GLN A 161 15.18 3.12 -20.81
CA GLN A 161 15.81 3.47 -22.09
C GLN A 161 14.82 3.33 -23.24
N MET A 162 14.14 2.20 -23.32
CA MET A 162 13.12 1.95 -24.35
C MET A 162 11.99 2.97 -24.32
N GLN A 163 11.54 3.36 -23.13
CA GLN A 163 10.50 4.39 -22.98
C GLN A 163 10.98 5.75 -23.51
N THR A 164 12.21 6.12 -23.22
CA THR A 164 12.83 7.37 -23.70
C THR A 164 12.95 7.35 -25.22
N ASP A 165 13.46 6.28 -25.79
CA ASP A 165 13.64 6.12 -27.24
C ASP A 165 12.30 6.11 -27.98
N TYR A 166 11.28 5.46 -27.41
CA TYR A 166 9.92 5.46 -27.96
C TYR A 166 9.30 6.85 -27.96
N GLN A 167 9.49 7.62 -26.87
CA GLN A 167 8.99 9.01 -26.83
C GLN A 167 9.68 9.90 -27.85
N ALA A 168 11.01 9.77 -28.03
CA ALA A 168 11.76 10.50 -29.03
C ALA A 168 11.31 10.12 -30.46
N TRP A 169 11.15 8.84 -30.75
CA TRP A 169 10.64 8.37 -32.04
C TRP A 169 9.23 8.92 -32.32
N LYS A 170 8.34 8.86 -31.32
CA LYS A 170 6.98 9.37 -31.47
C LYS A 170 6.94 10.87 -31.72
N ALA A 171 7.80 11.65 -31.07
CA ALA A 171 7.92 13.09 -31.30
C ALA A 171 8.35 13.44 -32.73
N LEU A 172 9.25 12.62 -33.33
CA LEU A 172 9.69 12.79 -34.71
C LEU A 172 8.60 12.42 -35.74
N GLN A 173 7.71 11.49 -35.39
CA GLN A 173 6.62 11.06 -36.29
C GLN A 173 5.52 12.11 -36.45
N TYR A 174 5.38 13.03 -35.51
CA TYR A 174 4.38 14.10 -35.51
C TYR A 174 4.95 15.46 -35.98
N GLN A 175 6.19 15.51 -36.42
CA GLN A 175 6.77 16.64 -37.17
C GLN A 175 6.58 16.47 -38.68
#